data_35434a8e7ee689b83fc4870a7603a521
#
_entry.id   35434a8e7ee689b83fc4870a7603a521
#
_cell.length_a   1.000
_cell.length_b   1.000
_cell.length_c   1.000
_cell.angle_alpha   90.00
_cell.angle_beta   90.00
_cell.angle_gamma   90.00
#
_symmetry.space_group_name_H-M   'P 1'
#
loop_
_entity.id
_entity.type
_entity.pdbx_description
1 polymer ?
#
loop_
_entity_poly.entity_id
_entity_poly.type
_entity_poly.pdbx_seq_one_letter_code
_entity_poly.pdbx_strand_id
1 'polypeptide(L)'
;MAEIRTLNRNLIPRVCLVCILLLALLSPACGVGNQAPDFQIDTFSGEDFRLSDFTGKESLVVNFWYPSCPPCRHEMPHFETVWQGLKDQDIHFLGVFVPKGFDTENEAKDFVNELGLTFDFGTDRGSTVARAYNVQYFPHTFFINRDMEIVHEEISNLDVPSLTHLIERYLID
;
A
#
# COMPACT_ATOMS: atom_id res chain seq x y z
N MET A 1 -0.86 41.38 -66.26
CA MET A 1 -0.04 41.78 -65.10
C MET A 1 -0.74 41.18 -63.86
N ALA A 2 -0.20 40.09 -63.37
CA ALA A 2 -0.72 39.37 -62.20
C ALA A 2 0.31 39.54 -61.04
N GLU A 3 -0.08 40.27 -60.03
CA GLU A 3 0.74 40.39 -58.79
C GLU A 3 0.56 39.15 -57.96
N ILE A 4 1.64 38.41 -57.79
CA ILE A 4 1.70 37.26 -56.84
C ILE A 4 2.06 37.84 -55.47
N ARG A 5 1.07 37.85 -54.55
CA ARG A 5 1.30 38.17 -53.14
C ARG A 5 2.14 37.09 -52.50
N THR A 6 3.34 37.45 -52.10
CA THR A 6 4.23 36.60 -51.34
C THR A 6 3.67 36.37 -49.92
N LEU A 7 3.21 35.17 -49.63
CA LEU A 7 2.86 34.75 -48.28
C LEU A 7 4.12 34.77 -47.40
N ASN A 8 4.03 35.48 -46.29
CA ASN A 8 5.15 35.64 -45.35
C ASN A 8 5.43 34.31 -44.62
N ARG A 9 6.48 33.62 -45.11
CA ARG A 9 6.92 32.27 -44.66
C ARG A 9 7.47 32.19 -43.24
N ASN A 10 7.53 33.32 -42.51
CA ASN A 10 8.18 33.43 -41.22
C ASN A 10 7.22 33.41 -40.00
N LEU A 11 5.87 33.34 -40.20
CA LEU A 11 4.92 33.31 -39.09
C LEU A 11 4.60 31.91 -38.58
N ILE A 12 4.68 30.88 -39.45
CA ILE A 12 4.30 29.50 -39.12
C ILE A 12 5.22 28.85 -38.06
N PRO A 13 6.57 29.03 -38.09
CA PRO A 13 7.44 28.37 -37.11
C PRO A 13 7.32 28.96 -35.68
N ARG A 14 6.90 30.25 -35.55
CA ARG A 14 6.79 30.88 -34.23
C ARG A 14 5.55 30.46 -33.48
N VAL A 15 4.43 30.24 -34.16
CA VAL A 15 3.17 29.78 -33.55
C VAL A 15 3.28 28.33 -33.11
N CYS A 16 3.91 27.45 -33.91
CA CYS A 16 4.18 26.08 -33.53
C CYS A 16 5.11 25.97 -32.30
N LEU A 17 6.13 26.83 -32.20
CA LEU A 17 7.07 26.81 -31.06
C LEU A 17 6.38 27.23 -29.76
N VAL A 18 5.48 28.19 -29.79
CA VAL A 18 4.72 28.64 -28.61
C VAL A 18 3.69 27.58 -28.17
N CYS A 19 3.03 26.89 -29.11
CA CYS A 19 2.12 25.79 -28.79
C CYS A 19 2.84 24.58 -28.17
N ILE A 20 4.05 24.24 -28.64
CA ILE A 20 4.85 23.14 -28.08
C ILE A 20 5.34 23.51 -26.67
N LEU A 21 5.72 24.78 -26.42
CA LEU A 21 6.12 25.25 -25.08
C LEU A 21 4.96 25.29 -24.09
N LEU A 22 3.73 25.59 -24.53
CA LEU A 22 2.53 25.59 -23.68
C LEU A 22 2.04 24.15 -23.34
N LEU A 23 2.24 23.17 -24.23
CA LEU A 23 1.92 21.77 -23.94
C LEU A 23 2.89 21.15 -22.93
N ALA A 24 4.13 21.62 -22.83
CA ALA A 24 5.13 21.12 -21.87
C ALA A 24 4.84 21.54 -20.42
N LEU A 25 3.95 22.53 -20.20
CA LEU A 25 3.55 23.01 -18.86
C LEU A 25 2.37 22.23 -18.25
N LEU A 26 1.79 21.30 -19.02
CA LEU A 26 0.69 20.42 -18.58
C LEU A 26 1.16 19.01 -18.19
N SER A 27 2.47 18.83 -17.92
CA SER A 27 2.92 17.60 -17.30
C SER A 27 2.29 17.52 -15.91
N PRO A 28 1.45 16.50 -15.60
CA PRO A 28 1.06 16.27 -14.23
C PRO A 28 2.36 16.09 -13.44
N ALA A 29 2.56 16.90 -12.42
CA ALA A 29 3.60 16.64 -11.44
C ALA A 29 3.29 15.25 -10.87
N CYS A 30 3.96 14.22 -11.38
CA CYS A 30 4.02 12.92 -10.74
C CYS A 30 4.65 13.21 -9.37
N GLY A 31 3.82 13.33 -8.35
CA GLY A 31 4.27 13.40 -6.97
C GLY A 31 5.06 12.12 -6.73
N VAL A 32 6.39 12.22 -6.73
CA VAL A 32 7.29 11.20 -6.18
C VAL A 32 7.16 11.35 -4.67
N GLY A 33 6.00 10.95 -4.17
CA GLY A 33 5.67 10.95 -2.77
C GLY A 33 5.49 9.50 -2.30
N ASN A 34 5.07 9.23 -1.16
CA ASN A 34 4.91 7.99 -0.43
C ASN A 34 4.03 6.91 -1.11
N GLN A 35 4.08 6.78 -2.44
CA GLN A 35 3.30 5.77 -3.15
C GLN A 35 3.71 4.38 -2.68
N ALA A 36 2.76 3.60 -2.18
CA ALA A 36 2.99 2.24 -1.75
C ALA A 36 3.43 1.38 -2.95
N PRO A 37 4.57 0.66 -2.86
CA PRO A 37 4.96 -0.29 -3.89
C PRO A 37 3.85 -1.33 -4.12
N ASP A 38 3.37 -1.46 -5.37
CA ASP A 38 2.36 -2.48 -5.69
C ASP A 38 2.95 -3.88 -5.52
N PHE A 39 2.13 -4.81 -5.01
CA PHE A 39 2.53 -6.19 -4.83
C PHE A 39 1.35 -7.15 -4.97
N GLN A 40 1.69 -8.43 -5.22
CA GLN A 40 0.76 -9.55 -5.21
C GLN A 40 1.32 -10.66 -4.35
N ILE A 41 0.49 -11.28 -3.52
CA ILE A 41 0.81 -12.45 -2.69
C ILE A 41 -0.34 -13.45 -2.67
N ASP A 42 0.00 -14.73 -2.49
CA ASP A 42 -0.99 -15.78 -2.23
C ASP A 42 -1.47 -15.66 -0.79
N THR A 43 -2.77 -15.56 -0.58
CA THR A 43 -3.36 -15.56 0.75
C THR A 43 -3.43 -16.97 1.35
N PHE A 44 -3.63 -17.05 2.67
CA PHE A 44 -3.80 -18.33 3.36
C PHE A 44 -5.11 -19.04 2.99
N SER A 45 -6.12 -18.29 2.51
CA SER A 45 -7.36 -18.83 1.94
C SER A 45 -7.17 -19.45 0.56
N GLY A 46 -6.06 -19.16 -0.12
CA GLY A 46 -5.75 -19.63 -1.48
C GLY A 46 -6.21 -18.66 -2.57
N GLU A 47 -6.64 -17.46 -2.20
CA GLU A 47 -6.95 -16.37 -3.14
C GLU A 47 -5.72 -15.49 -3.37
N ASP A 48 -5.67 -14.86 -4.52
CA ASP A 48 -4.63 -13.87 -4.82
C ASP A 48 -5.02 -12.51 -4.21
N PHE A 49 -4.12 -11.91 -3.44
CA PHE A 49 -4.21 -10.52 -3.02
C PHE A 49 -3.31 -9.65 -3.89
N ARG A 50 -3.86 -8.55 -4.41
CA ARG A 50 -3.10 -7.51 -5.11
C ARG A 50 -3.44 -6.14 -4.53
N LEU A 51 -2.41 -5.37 -4.11
CA LEU A 51 -2.62 -4.06 -3.50
C LEU A 51 -3.39 -3.09 -4.40
N SER A 52 -3.05 -3.02 -5.69
CA SER A 52 -3.70 -2.11 -6.64
C SER A 52 -5.19 -2.37 -6.88
N ASP A 53 -5.73 -3.52 -6.51
CA ASP A 53 -7.16 -3.85 -6.65
C ASP A 53 -8.03 -3.04 -5.67
N PHE A 54 -7.43 -2.45 -4.64
CA PHE A 54 -8.07 -1.62 -3.61
C PHE A 54 -8.06 -0.12 -3.95
N THR A 55 -7.35 0.29 -5.02
CA THR A 55 -7.24 1.70 -5.43
C THR A 55 -8.61 2.36 -5.60
N GLY A 56 -8.84 3.47 -4.90
CA GLY A 56 -10.09 4.23 -4.92
C GLY A 56 -11.27 3.55 -4.22
N LYS A 57 -11.05 2.41 -3.56
CA LYS A 57 -12.10 1.62 -2.89
C LYS A 57 -11.91 1.62 -1.38
N GLU A 58 -10.81 1.06 -0.91
CA GLU A 58 -10.53 0.83 0.50
C GLU A 58 -9.15 1.36 0.87
N SER A 59 -9.00 1.82 2.11
CA SER A 59 -7.71 2.04 2.75
C SER A 59 -7.19 0.73 3.33
N LEU A 60 -5.86 0.60 3.53
CA LEU A 60 -5.30 -0.65 4.02
C LEU A 60 -4.43 -0.45 5.26
N VAL A 61 -4.50 -1.44 6.16
CA VAL A 61 -3.56 -1.66 7.26
C VAL A 61 -2.76 -2.92 6.92
N VAL A 62 -1.49 -2.74 6.52
CA VAL A 62 -0.60 -3.84 6.10
C VAL A 62 0.43 -4.07 7.18
N ASN A 63 0.36 -5.22 7.87
CA ASN A 63 1.24 -5.57 8.96
C ASN A 63 2.22 -6.70 8.54
N PHE A 64 3.51 -6.45 8.67
CA PHE A 64 4.57 -7.44 8.42
C PHE A 64 4.97 -8.13 9.71
N TRP A 65 4.92 -9.47 9.70
CA TRP A 65 5.10 -10.29 10.90
C TRP A 65 5.71 -11.67 10.61
N TYR A 66 6.03 -12.42 11.68
CA TYR A 66 6.37 -13.84 11.61
C TYR A 66 6.03 -14.57 12.94
N PRO A 67 5.76 -15.90 12.93
CA PRO A 67 5.25 -16.64 14.09
C PRO A 67 6.12 -16.62 15.32
N SER A 68 7.45 -16.69 15.18
CA SER A 68 8.38 -16.70 16.31
C SER A 68 8.72 -15.30 16.86
N CYS A 69 8.09 -14.22 16.33
CA CYS A 69 8.28 -12.84 16.77
C CYS A 69 7.41 -12.54 18.01
N PRO A 70 7.96 -12.38 19.23
CA PRO A 70 7.14 -12.20 20.43
C PRO A 70 6.26 -10.95 20.41
N PRO A 71 6.73 -9.75 19.99
CA PRO A 71 5.88 -8.58 19.91
C PRO A 71 4.80 -8.71 18.83
N CYS A 72 5.07 -9.40 17.69
CA CYS A 72 4.04 -9.67 16.67
C CYS A 72 2.92 -10.54 17.24
N ARG A 73 3.27 -11.61 17.96
CA ARG A 73 2.28 -12.48 18.64
C ARG A 73 1.42 -11.71 19.64
N HIS A 74 1.99 -10.72 20.32
CA HIS A 74 1.28 -9.93 21.32
C HIS A 74 0.24 -8.99 20.69
N GLU A 75 0.53 -8.41 19.51
CA GLU A 75 -0.38 -7.44 18.88
C GLU A 75 -1.53 -8.08 18.07
N MET A 76 -1.36 -9.29 17.53
CA MET A 76 -2.36 -9.91 16.63
C MET A 76 -3.79 -9.99 17.21
N PRO A 77 -4.02 -10.32 18.49
CA PRO A 77 -5.36 -10.26 19.08
C PRO A 77 -5.94 -8.84 19.11
N HIS A 78 -5.11 -7.80 19.21
CA HIS A 78 -5.54 -6.41 19.17
C HIS A 78 -5.98 -6.01 17.75
N PHE A 79 -5.22 -6.46 16.72
CA PHE A 79 -5.59 -6.29 15.32
C PHE A 79 -6.93 -6.94 15.01
N GLU A 80 -7.15 -8.18 15.48
CA GLU A 80 -8.44 -8.86 15.32
C GLU A 80 -9.59 -8.08 15.98
N THR A 81 -9.37 -7.57 17.20
CA THR A 81 -10.38 -6.79 17.92
C THR A 81 -10.80 -5.53 17.15
N VAL A 82 -9.82 -4.79 16.59
CA VAL A 82 -10.08 -3.58 15.79
C VAL A 82 -10.71 -3.95 14.46
N TRP A 83 -10.21 -4.99 13.78
CA TRP A 83 -10.77 -5.51 12.53
C TRP A 83 -12.26 -5.85 12.65
N GLN A 84 -12.66 -6.58 13.71
CA GLN A 84 -14.07 -6.93 13.94
C GLN A 84 -14.98 -5.69 14.08
N GLY A 85 -14.46 -4.57 14.56
CA GLY A 85 -15.18 -3.31 14.64
C GLY A 85 -15.23 -2.54 13.30
N LEU A 86 -14.33 -2.82 12.35
CA LEU A 86 -14.14 -2.04 11.13
C LEU A 86 -14.38 -2.81 9.82
N LYS A 87 -14.56 -4.12 9.87
CA LYS A 87 -14.67 -5.00 8.68
C LYS A 87 -15.82 -4.65 7.72
N ASP A 88 -16.81 -3.90 8.18
CA ASP A 88 -17.95 -3.43 7.37
C ASP A 88 -17.72 -1.97 6.87
N GLN A 89 -16.50 -1.43 7.07
CA GLN A 89 -16.08 -0.12 6.58
C GLN A 89 -15.07 -0.31 5.43
N ASP A 90 -14.77 0.78 4.71
CA ASP A 90 -13.87 0.74 3.56
C ASP A 90 -12.38 0.71 4.03
N ILE A 91 -12.04 -0.20 4.93
CA ILE A 91 -10.69 -0.43 5.45
C ILE A 91 -10.41 -1.93 5.42
N HIS A 92 -9.31 -2.31 4.78
CA HIS A 92 -8.88 -3.70 4.66
C HIS A 92 -7.63 -3.97 5.50
N PHE A 93 -7.60 -5.12 6.20
CA PHE A 93 -6.44 -5.56 6.98
C PHE A 93 -5.74 -6.72 6.30
N LEU A 94 -4.42 -6.63 6.17
CA LEU A 94 -3.58 -7.68 5.61
C LEU A 94 -2.39 -7.97 6.52
N GLY A 95 -2.28 -9.20 6.99
CA GLY A 95 -1.09 -9.72 7.66
C GLY A 95 -0.13 -10.36 6.65
N VAL A 96 1.01 -9.75 6.41
CA VAL A 96 2.06 -10.26 5.51
C VAL A 96 3.05 -11.09 6.31
N PHE A 97 2.95 -12.41 6.22
CA PHE A 97 3.93 -13.32 6.80
C PHE A 97 5.24 -13.26 6.00
N VAL A 98 6.33 -12.90 6.69
CA VAL A 98 7.69 -12.90 6.13
C VAL A 98 8.47 -14.07 6.73
N PRO A 99 8.81 -15.11 5.96
CA PRO A 99 9.59 -16.24 6.47
C PRO A 99 10.91 -15.77 7.07
N LYS A 100 11.14 -16.07 8.36
CA LYS A 100 12.36 -15.76 9.11
C LYS A 100 12.89 -17.00 9.82
N GLY A 101 14.21 -17.20 9.76
CA GLY A 101 14.83 -18.33 10.42
C GLY A 101 14.24 -19.67 10.02
N PHE A 102 13.54 -20.32 10.93
CA PHE A 102 12.87 -21.61 10.73
C PHE A 102 11.34 -21.48 10.61
N ASP A 103 10.79 -20.25 10.67
CA ASP A 103 9.34 -20.05 10.54
C ASP A 103 8.83 -20.48 9.18
N THR A 104 7.80 -21.30 9.17
CA THR A 104 7.15 -21.86 7.99
C THR A 104 5.75 -21.29 7.78
N GLU A 105 5.24 -21.39 6.55
CA GLU A 105 3.87 -20.98 6.23
C GLU A 105 2.83 -21.81 7.02
N ASN A 106 3.13 -23.10 7.29
CA ASN A 106 2.22 -23.93 8.09
C ASN A 106 2.14 -23.43 9.54
N GLU A 107 3.28 -23.09 10.17
CA GLU A 107 3.29 -22.51 11.52
C GLU A 107 2.58 -21.15 11.55
N ALA A 108 2.70 -20.36 10.49
CA ALA A 108 1.98 -19.10 10.37
C ALA A 108 0.45 -19.31 10.26
N LYS A 109 0.01 -20.29 9.46
CA LYS A 109 -1.40 -20.69 9.34
C LYS A 109 -1.95 -21.26 10.66
N ASP A 110 -1.17 -22.12 11.32
CA ASP A 110 -1.54 -22.69 12.62
C ASP A 110 -1.73 -21.59 13.66
N PHE A 111 -0.81 -20.62 13.72
CA PHE A 111 -0.91 -19.47 14.61
C PHE A 111 -2.15 -18.61 14.35
N VAL A 112 -2.46 -18.28 13.09
CA VAL A 112 -3.66 -17.54 12.69
C VAL A 112 -4.94 -18.29 13.12
N ASN A 113 -4.99 -19.58 12.88
CA ASN A 113 -6.12 -20.45 13.26
C ASN A 113 -6.26 -20.58 14.79
N GLU A 114 -5.15 -20.77 15.51
CA GLU A 114 -5.14 -20.91 16.98
C GLU A 114 -5.70 -19.67 17.68
N LEU A 115 -5.38 -18.47 17.16
CA LEU A 115 -5.89 -17.21 17.70
C LEU A 115 -7.25 -16.80 17.13
N GLY A 116 -7.79 -17.53 16.14
CA GLY A 116 -9.06 -17.20 15.50
C GLY A 116 -9.04 -15.86 14.77
N LEU A 117 -7.91 -15.50 14.15
CA LEU A 117 -7.77 -14.27 13.38
C LEU A 117 -8.54 -14.39 12.06
N THR A 118 -9.31 -13.37 11.69
CA THR A 118 -10.27 -13.43 10.56
C THR A 118 -10.02 -12.43 9.44
N PHE A 119 -9.07 -11.50 9.61
CA PHE A 119 -8.62 -10.65 8.50
C PHE A 119 -7.68 -11.43 7.55
N ASP A 120 -7.33 -10.85 6.42
CA ASP A 120 -6.52 -11.55 5.42
C ASP A 120 -5.06 -11.71 5.83
N PHE A 121 -4.52 -12.89 5.53
CA PHE A 121 -3.11 -13.22 5.71
C PHE A 121 -2.55 -13.82 4.43
N GLY A 122 -1.29 -13.50 4.11
CA GLY A 122 -0.60 -14.07 2.96
C GLY A 122 0.90 -14.18 3.18
N THR A 123 1.58 -14.94 2.31
CA THR A 123 3.01 -15.23 2.41
C THR A 123 3.82 -14.37 1.45
N ASP A 124 4.75 -13.59 1.97
CA ASP A 124 5.79 -12.92 1.19
C ASP A 124 6.93 -13.89 0.85
N ARG A 125 6.72 -14.70 -0.21
CA ARG A 125 7.72 -15.67 -0.66
C ARG A 125 9.01 -14.97 -1.12
N GLY A 126 10.12 -15.32 -0.45
CA GLY A 126 11.44 -14.73 -0.73
C GLY A 126 11.60 -13.30 -0.22
N SER A 127 10.72 -12.82 0.65
CA SER A 127 10.76 -11.48 1.28
C SER A 127 10.86 -10.34 0.27
N THR A 128 10.15 -10.45 -0.86
CA THR A 128 10.20 -9.47 -1.95
C THR A 128 9.42 -8.21 -1.59
N VAL A 129 8.25 -8.37 -0.98
CA VAL A 129 7.39 -7.28 -0.51
C VAL A 129 8.06 -6.55 0.65
N ALA A 130 8.55 -7.30 1.65
CA ALA A 130 9.26 -6.73 2.80
C ALA A 130 10.46 -5.88 2.36
N ARG A 131 11.22 -6.32 1.32
CA ARG A 131 12.31 -5.50 0.77
C ARG A 131 11.81 -4.27 0.03
N ALA A 132 10.73 -4.36 -0.74
CA ALA A 132 10.16 -3.21 -1.44
C ALA A 132 9.67 -2.13 -0.47
N TYR A 133 9.13 -2.54 0.68
CA TYR A 133 8.70 -1.67 1.78
C TYR A 133 9.81 -1.31 2.79
N ASN A 134 11.07 -1.72 2.52
CA ASN A 134 12.21 -1.49 3.40
C ASN A 134 11.99 -1.98 4.86
N VAL A 135 11.26 -3.09 5.04
CA VAL A 135 10.97 -3.68 6.35
C VAL A 135 12.24 -4.30 6.93
N GLN A 136 12.76 -3.72 8.01
CA GLN A 136 13.97 -4.17 8.70
C GLN A 136 13.69 -4.73 10.10
N TYR A 137 12.63 -4.24 10.75
CA TYR A 137 12.21 -4.59 12.10
C TYR A 137 10.78 -5.14 12.08
N PHE A 138 10.43 -5.92 13.11
CA PHE A 138 9.12 -6.55 13.23
C PHE A 138 8.55 -6.40 14.65
N PRO A 139 7.25 -6.16 14.79
CA PRO A 139 6.29 -5.94 13.70
C PRO A 139 6.53 -4.61 13.00
N HIS A 140 6.06 -4.47 11.76
CA HIS A 140 6.06 -3.21 11.04
C HIS A 140 4.71 -3.05 10.32
N THR A 141 3.98 -2.00 10.65
CA THR A 141 2.65 -1.72 10.13
C THR A 141 2.66 -0.49 9.23
N PHE A 142 2.07 -0.61 8.05
CA PHE A 142 1.88 0.47 7.10
C PHE A 142 0.39 0.82 7.00
N PHE A 143 0.09 2.11 7.05
CA PHE A 143 -1.24 2.67 6.83
C PHE A 143 -1.26 3.29 5.45
N ILE A 144 -2.09 2.74 4.55
CA ILE A 144 -2.14 3.09 3.13
C ILE A 144 -3.54 3.62 2.83
N ASN A 145 -3.63 4.83 2.29
CA ASN A 145 -4.89 5.46 1.94
C ASN A 145 -5.47 4.89 0.62
N ARG A 146 -6.67 5.31 0.23
CA ARG A 146 -7.34 4.87 -1.00
C ARG A 146 -6.61 5.24 -2.30
N ASP A 147 -5.72 6.24 -2.25
CA ASP A 147 -4.86 6.62 -3.37
C ASP A 147 -3.56 5.80 -3.44
N MET A 148 -3.47 4.75 -2.59
CA MET A 148 -2.30 3.88 -2.46
C MET A 148 -1.04 4.65 -2.01
N GLU A 149 -1.20 5.68 -1.20
CA GLU A 149 -0.09 6.37 -0.55
C GLU A 149 0.12 5.84 0.87
N ILE A 150 1.37 5.59 1.26
CA ILE A 150 1.73 5.32 2.64
C ILE A 150 1.61 6.62 3.42
N VAL A 151 0.57 6.75 4.24
CA VAL A 151 0.28 7.94 5.04
C VAL A 151 0.88 7.88 6.45
N HIS A 152 1.19 6.68 6.93
CA HIS A 152 1.89 6.44 8.19
C HIS A 152 2.55 5.05 8.20
N GLU A 153 3.63 4.92 8.98
CA GLU A 153 4.25 3.63 9.31
C GLU A 153 4.57 3.56 10.82
N GLU A 154 4.45 2.37 11.42
CA GLU A 154 4.73 2.14 12.84
C GLU A 154 5.60 0.90 13.04
N ILE A 155 6.74 1.07 13.74
CA ILE A 155 7.72 0.00 14.01
C ILE A 155 7.66 -0.38 15.51
N SER A 156 6.48 -0.63 16.00
CA SER A 156 6.25 -1.13 17.35
C SER A 156 4.99 -1.98 17.38
N ASN A 157 4.83 -2.81 18.42
CA ASN A 157 3.58 -3.51 18.61
C ASN A 157 2.47 -2.51 19.01
N LEU A 158 1.31 -2.66 18.39
CA LEU A 158 0.15 -1.81 18.60
C LEU A 158 -0.89 -2.50 19.50
N ASP A 159 -1.38 -1.77 20.51
CA ASP A 159 -2.57 -2.15 21.27
C ASP A 159 -3.84 -1.58 20.60
N VAL A 160 -5.01 -2.00 21.10
CA VAL A 160 -6.31 -1.57 20.54
C VAL A 160 -6.45 -0.03 20.51
N PRO A 161 -6.18 0.74 21.58
CA PRO A 161 -6.30 2.19 21.55
C PRO A 161 -5.36 2.85 20.53
N SER A 162 -4.11 2.41 20.46
CA SER A 162 -3.10 2.98 19.55
C SER A 162 -3.44 2.69 18.09
N LEU A 163 -3.79 1.43 17.76
CA LEU A 163 -4.18 1.04 16.42
C LEU A 163 -5.44 1.79 15.96
N THR A 164 -6.48 1.87 16.81
CA THR A 164 -7.70 2.62 16.51
C THR A 164 -7.39 4.09 16.25
N HIS A 165 -6.60 4.73 17.12
CA HIS A 165 -6.22 6.13 16.96
C HIS A 165 -5.47 6.41 15.64
N LEU A 166 -4.55 5.52 15.24
CA LEU A 166 -3.82 5.67 13.98
C LEU A 166 -4.73 5.52 12.76
N ILE A 167 -5.65 4.56 12.79
CA ILE A 167 -6.64 4.36 11.74
C ILE A 167 -7.56 5.58 11.61
N GLU A 168 -8.14 6.05 12.72
CA GLU A 168 -9.00 7.25 12.73
C GLU A 168 -8.27 8.49 12.22
N ARG A 169 -6.99 8.62 12.53
CA ARG A 169 -6.19 9.79 12.17
C ARG A 169 -5.76 9.80 10.71
N TYR A 170 -5.49 8.65 10.11
CA TYR A 170 -4.82 8.56 8.82
C TYR A 170 -5.64 7.92 7.72
N LEU A 171 -6.66 7.11 8.04
CA LEU A 171 -7.43 6.33 7.08
C LEU A 171 -8.93 6.65 7.06
N ILE A 172 -9.46 7.26 8.11
CA ILE A 172 -10.86 7.69 8.19
C ILE A 172 -10.90 9.22 8.02
N ASP A 173 -11.68 9.68 7.03
CA ASP A 173 -11.94 11.11 6.75
C ASP A 173 -13.03 11.68 7.70
#